data_656187bbbb1ec220fb7964f103f78815
#
_entry.id   656187bbbb1ec220fb7964f103f78815
#
_cell.length_a   1.000
_cell.length_b   1.000
_cell.length_c   1.000
_cell.angle_alpha   90.00
_cell.angle_beta   90.00
_cell.angle_gamma   90.00
#
_symmetry.space_group_name_H-M   'P 1'
#
loop_
_entity.id
_entity.type
_entity.pdbx_description
1 polymer ?
#
loop_
_entity_poly.entity_id
_entity_poly.type
_entity_poly.pdbx_seq_one_letter_code
_entity_poly.pdbx_strand_id
1 'polypeptide(L)'
;AVLSSALLISGSLSAKTLKFQISSKAGDWAHTYLNTKNKVLEELTNGELKIDPLPTKSVVPHRETIDAVANGILDGDMNAIAYFAGRDPAFAIMGDLIAGYDTPKQYQEYCMHGGGKEMLQKIYDKVLPGKILVLGCGPYGKEALVSKVPIKGVADLKGVKIRSPEGLAADVFRRAGASPSSIPFSEVYTSLEKGIVD
;
A
#
# COMPACT_ATOMS: atom_id res chain seq x y z
N ALA A 1 12.50 -5.99 63.89
CA ALA A 1 12.57 -5.30 62.58
C ALA A 1 12.66 -6.35 61.49
N VAL A 2 11.57 -6.53 60.75
CA VAL A 2 11.51 -7.42 59.58
C VAL A 2 11.67 -6.53 58.33
N LEU A 3 12.82 -6.60 57.68
CA LEU A 3 13.02 -5.97 56.38
C LEU A 3 12.33 -6.82 55.29
N SER A 4 11.20 -6.36 54.77
CA SER A 4 10.60 -6.88 53.54
C SER A 4 11.41 -6.39 52.35
N SER A 5 12.20 -7.27 51.76
CA SER A 5 12.85 -7.02 50.46
C SER A 5 11.82 -7.20 49.36
N ALA A 6 11.33 -6.10 48.82
CA ALA A 6 10.53 -6.11 47.60
C ALA A 6 11.45 -6.44 46.43
N LEU A 7 11.37 -7.66 45.89
CA LEU A 7 11.97 -8.01 44.63
C LEU A 7 11.19 -7.27 43.50
N LEU A 8 11.78 -6.20 42.99
CA LEU A 8 11.37 -5.62 41.73
C LEU A 8 11.76 -6.59 40.60
N ILE A 9 10.82 -7.40 40.17
CA ILE A 9 10.96 -8.19 38.95
C ILE A 9 10.85 -7.20 37.79
N SER A 10 11.99 -6.65 37.37
CA SER A 10 12.12 -5.93 36.11
C SER A 10 12.03 -6.95 35.00
N GLY A 11 10.82 -7.30 34.61
CA GLY A 11 10.58 -8.06 33.39
C GLY A 11 11.08 -7.21 32.24
N SER A 12 12.18 -7.61 31.60
CA SER A 12 12.59 -7.04 30.31
C SER A 12 11.47 -7.30 29.32
N LEU A 13 10.64 -6.30 29.04
CA LEU A 13 9.73 -6.37 27.90
C LEU A 13 10.61 -6.50 26.65
N SER A 14 10.61 -7.66 26.03
CA SER A 14 11.27 -7.86 24.75
C SER A 14 10.53 -7.04 23.71
N ALA A 15 11.24 -6.17 22.99
CA ALA A 15 10.67 -5.37 21.92
C ALA A 15 9.95 -6.26 20.91
N LYS A 16 8.69 -5.95 20.62
CA LYS A 16 7.91 -6.65 19.58
C LYS A 16 8.21 -6.05 18.23
N THR A 17 8.80 -6.85 17.33
CA THR A 17 9.00 -6.46 15.94
C THR A 17 7.87 -6.99 15.08
N LEU A 18 7.14 -6.08 14.42
CA LEU A 18 6.05 -6.38 13.51
C LEU A 18 6.58 -6.44 12.07
N LYS A 19 6.32 -7.54 11.38
CA LYS A 19 6.71 -7.75 9.99
C LYS A 19 5.66 -7.16 9.05
N PHE A 20 5.99 -6.05 8.40
CA PHE A 20 5.12 -5.38 7.42
C PHE A 20 5.69 -5.52 6.03
N GLN A 21 5.02 -6.24 5.13
CA GLN A 21 5.43 -6.23 3.73
C GLN A 21 4.86 -5.01 3.03
N ILE A 22 5.71 -4.31 2.29
CA ILE A 22 5.35 -3.09 1.56
C ILE A 22 5.34 -3.34 0.05
N SER A 23 4.65 -2.49 -0.71
CA SER A 23 4.55 -2.62 -2.17
C SER A 23 5.77 -2.10 -2.93
N SER A 24 6.78 -1.57 -2.27
CA SER A 24 7.99 -1.02 -2.87
C SER A 24 9.23 -1.86 -2.63
N LYS A 25 10.28 -1.59 -3.40
CA LYS A 25 11.59 -2.25 -3.25
C LYS A 25 12.35 -1.69 -2.05
N ALA A 26 13.36 -2.44 -1.60
CA ALA A 26 14.30 -1.93 -0.61
C ALA A 26 14.99 -0.66 -1.13
N GLY A 27 15.08 0.36 -0.28
CA GLY A 27 15.68 1.64 -0.62
C GLY A 27 14.75 2.64 -1.32
N ASP A 28 13.58 2.22 -1.81
CA ASP A 28 12.58 3.14 -2.36
C ASP A 28 12.03 4.08 -1.27
N TRP A 29 11.35 5.15 -1.69
CA TRP A 29 10.81 6.17 -0.80
C TRP A 29 9.93 5.61 0.34
N ALA A 30 9.05 4.65 0.06
CA ALA A 30 8.16 4.08 1.07
C ALA A 30 8.92 3.24 2.11
N HIS A 31 9.93 2.47 1.66
CA HIS A 31 10.81 1.73 2.56
C HIS A 31 11.61 2.68 3.46
N THR A 32 12.19 3.72 2.87
CA THR A 32 12.94 4.76 3.61
C THR A 32 12.04 5.53 4.57
N TYR A 33 10.81 5.87 4.15
CA TYR A 33 9.83 6.56 4.98
C TYR A 33 9.47 5.74 6.22
N LEU A 34 9.14 4.45 6.07
CA LEU A 34 8.81 3.57 7.20
C LEU A 34 9.99 3.40 8.15
N ASN A 35 11.21 3.23 7.63
CA ASN A 35 12.40 3.16 8.49
C ASN A 35 12.61 4.46 9.29
N THR A 36 12.30 5.61 8.70
CA THR A 36 12.36 6.89 9.43
C THR A 36 11.27 6.97 10.50
N LYS A 37 10.05 6.50 10.19
CA LYS A 37 8.95 6.50 11.15
C LYS A 37 9.12 5.47 12.27
N ASN A 38 9.85 4.39 12.04
CA ASN A 38 10.21 3.44 13.08
C ASN A 38 10.94 4.10 14.26
N LYS A 39 11.84 5.03 13.99
CA LYS A 39 12.54 5.75 15.08
C LYS A 39 11.55 6.47 16.00
N VAL A 40 10.55 7.12 15.40
CA VAL A 40 9.50 7.80 16.16
C VAL A 40 8.65 6.79 16.95
N LEU A 41 8.33 5.65 16.33
CA LEU A 41 7.57 4.58 16.99
C LEU A 41 8.35 4.00 18.18
N GLU A 42 9.63 3.74 18.00
CA GLU A 42 10.52 3.26 19.06
C GLU A 42 10.60 4.27 20.22
N GLU A 43 10.72 5.56 19.93
CA GLU A 43 10.72 6.64 20.93
C GLU A 43 9.38 6.71 21.70
N LEU A 44 8.25 6.69 20.97
CA LEU A 44 6.92 6.77 21.57
C LEU A 44 6.54 5.55 22.42
N THR A 45 7.16 4.40 22.15
CA THR A 45 6.89 3.14 22.83
C THR A 45 8.03 2.72 23.78
N ASN A 46 8.98 3.59 24.05
CA ASN A 46 10.19 3.28 24.84
C ASN A 46 10.91 1.99 24.37
N GLY A 47 10.93 1.78 23.03
CA GLY A 47 11.55 0.61 22.42
C GLY A 47 10.70 -0.67 22.44
N GLU A 48 9.46 -0.62 22.95
CA GLU A 48 8.60 -1.81 23.04
C GLU A 48 8.07 -2.29 21.67
N LEU A 49 7.98 -1.39 20.69
CA LEU A 49 7.40 -1.70 19.38
C LEU A 49 8.30 -1.21 18.24
N LYS A 50 8.48 -2.07 17.25
CA LYS A 50 9.20 -1.79 16.01
C LYS A 50 8.48 -2.40 14.83
N ILE A 51 8.54 -1.74 13.67
CA ILE A 51 8.10 -2.30 12.39
C ILE A 51 9.33 -2.68 11.57
N ASP A 52 9.36 -3.89 11.05
CA ASP A 52 10.32 -4.35 10.05
C ASP A 52 9.68 -4.22 8.66
N PRO A 53 10.05 -3.20 7.86
CA PRO A 53 9.48 -3.01 6.52
C PRO A 53 10.13 -3.97 5.52
N LEU A 54 9.46 -5.05 5.24
CA LEU A 54 9.89 -6.07 4.29
C LEU A 54 9.58 -5.61 2.85
N PRO A 55 10.56 -5.65 1.94
CA PRO A 55 10.34 -5.25 0.56
C PRO A 55 9.28 -6.09 -0.14
N THR A 56 8.73 -5.54 -1.24
CA THR A 56 7.76 -6.27 -2.07
C THR A 56 8.27 -7.65 -2.48
N LYS A 57 7.40 -8.65 -2.41
CA LYS A 57 7.68 -10.06 -2.78
C LYS A 57 8.72 -10.78 -1.90
N SER A 58 9.14 -10.21 -0.77
CA SER A 58 10.12 -10.87 0.11
C SER A 58 9.54 -12.03 0.91
N VAL A 59 8.24 -12.01 1.19
CA VAL A 59 7.52 -13.07 1.91
C VAL A 59 6.47 -13.71 1.00
N VAL A 60 5.57 -12.91 0.43
CA VAL A 60 4.52 -13.37 -0.49
C VAL A 60 4.41 -12.44 -1.70
N PRO A 61 3.82 -12.88 -2.83
CA PRO A 61 3.43 -11.99 -3.92
C PRO A 61 2.60 -10.81 -3.40
N HIS A 62 2.80 -9.61 -3.94
CA HIS A 62 2.20 -8.38 -3.41
C HIS A 62 0.67 -8.38 -3.34
N ARG A 63 -0.02 -9.18 -4.17
CA ARG A 63 -1.49 -9.33 -4.15
C ARG A 63 -2.00 -10.30 -3.08
N GLU A 64 -1.08 -11.03 -2.43
CA GLU A 64 -1.39 -12.03 -1.41
C GLU A 64 -1.11 -11.51 0.01
N THR A 65 -0.66 -10.26 0.15
CA THR A 65 -0.28 -9.70 1.45
C THR A 65 -1.43 -9.66 2.44
N ILE A 66 -2.66 -9.35 2.00
CA ILE A 66 -3.82 -9.33 2.89
C ILE A 66 -4.19 -10.74 3.41
N ASP A 67 -3.98 -11.79 2.62
CA ASP A 67 -4.16 -13.17 3.08
C ASP A 67 -3.05 -13.57 4.06
N ALA A 68 -1.82 -13.13 3.79
CA ALA A 68 -0.70 -13.37 4.68
C ALA A 68 -0.89 -12.71 6.04
N VAL A 69 -1.45 -11.48 6.07
CA VAL A 69 -1.84 -10.80 7.31
C VAL A 69 -3.00 -11.53 7.99
N ALA A 70 -4.05 -11.87 7.25
CA ALA A 70 -5.21 -12.58 7.78
C ALA A 70 -4.86 -13.96 8.41
N ASN A 71 -3.80 -14.59 7.92
CA ASN A 71 -3.30 -15.88 8.40
C ASN A 71 -2.12 -15.77 9.38
N GLY A 72 -1.69 -14.54 9.77
CA GLY A 72 -0.62 -14.32 10.73
C GLY A 72 0.79 -14.62 10.21
N ILE A 73 0.99 -14.73 8.90
CA ILE A 73 2.32 -14.86 8.26
C ILE A 73 3.03 -13.51 8.28
N LEU A 74 2.28 -12.44 8.08
CA LEU A 74 2.68 -11.04 8.24
C LEU A 74 1.87 -10.42 9.39
N ASP A 75 2.45 -9.46 10.09
CA ASP A 75 1.74 -8.66 11.09
C ASP A 75 0.97 -7.50 10.46
N GLY A 76 1.37 -7.09 9.24
CA GLY A 76 0.69 -6.03 8.51
C GLY A 76 1.23 -5.86 7.09
N ASP A 77 0.58 -4.97 6.34
CA ASP A 77 1.06 -4.52 5.05
C ASP A 77 0.91 -3.01 4.87
N MET A 78 1.71 -2.44 3.97
CA MET A 78 1.51 -1.10 3.44
C MET A 78 1.51 -1.20 1.91
N ASN A 79 0.31 -1.20 1.33
CA ASN A 79 0.11 -1.51 -0.07
C ASN A 79 -0.83 -0.51 -0.75
N ALA A 80 -0.73 -0.41 -2.08
CA ALA A 80 -1.74 0.26 -2.89
C ALA A 80 -2.96 -0.67 -2.99
N ILE A 81 -4.04 -0.29 -2.33
CA ILE A 81 -5.22 -1.16 -2.16
C ILE A 81 -5.93 -1.49 -3.48
N ALA A 82 -5.73 -0.70 -4.53
CA ALA A 82 -6.23 -1.01 -5.88
C ALA A 82 -5.71 -2.36 -6.41
N TYR A 83 -4.58 -2.87 -5.93
CA TYR A 83 -4.10 -4.21 -6.28
C TYR A 83 -5.01 -5.35 -5.79
N PHE A 84 -5.94 -5.05 -4.89
CA PHE A 84 -6.94 -6.01 -4.40
C PHE A 84 -8.29 -5.90 -5.12
N ALA A 85 -8.37 -5.10 -6.20
CA ALA A 85 -9.60 -4.91 -7.00
C ALA A 85 -10.20 -6.23 -7.53
N GLY A 86 -9.37 -7.25 -7.74
CA GLY A 86 -9.84 -8.59 -8.10
C GLY A 86 -10.62 -9.31 -6.99
N ARG A 87 -10.49 -8.86 -5.73
CA ARG A 87 -11.27 -9.38 -4.58
C ARG A 87 -12.61 -8.67 -4.43
N ASP A 88 -12.58 -7.36 -4.55
CA ASP A 88 -13.78 -6.50 -4.56
C ASP A 88 -13.47 -5.21 -5.34
N PRO A 89 -14.30 -4.82 -6.32
CA PRO A 89 -14.09 -3.61 -7.11
C PRO A 89 -14.01 -2.32 -6.29
N ALA A 90 -14.57 -2.31 -5.08
CA ALA A 90 -14.52 -1.16 -4.18
C ALA A 90 -13.08 -0.78 -3.79
N PHE A 91 -12.15 -1.73 -3.79
CA PHE A 91 -10.72 -1.42 -3.57
C PHE A 91 -10.15 -0.51 -4.65
N ALA A 92 -10.56 -0.67 -5.92
CA ALA A 92 -10.13 0.23 -6.99
C ALA A 92 -10.69 1.64 -6.81
N ILE A 93 -11.94 1.77 -6.38
CA ILE A 93 -12.58 3.08 -6.12
C ILE A 93 -11.88 3.77 -4.95
N MET A 94 -11.61 3.04 -3.87
CA MET A 94 -10.95 3.61 -2.68
C MET A 94 -9.46 3.88 -2.89
N GLY A 95 -8.78 3.11 -3.72
CA GLY A 95 -7.32 3.15 -3.85
C GLY A 95 -6.81 3.93 -5.04
N ASP A 96 -7.62 4.11 -6.09
CA ASP A 96 -7.13 4.67 -7.36
C ASP A 96 -8.27 5.29 -8.18
N LEU A 97 -8.96 6.24 -7.58
CA LEU A 97 -10.03 6.98 -8.23
C LEU A 97 -9.47 8.06 -9.13
N ILE A 98 -9.35 7.77 -10.43
CA ILE A 98 -8.89 8.74 -11.44
C ILE A 98 -9.77 10.00 -11.39
N ALA A 99 -9.11 11.16 -11.30
CA ALA A 99 -9.74 12.48 -11.19
C ALA A 99 -10.72 12.63 -10.00
N GLY A 100 -10.65 11.74 -9.01
CA GLY A 100 -11.50 11.82 -7.83
C GLY A 100 -11.13 12.96 -6.86
N TYR A 101 -9.85 13.35 -6.88
CA TYR A 101 -9.32 14.39 -6.01
C TYR A 101 -8.35 15.28 -6.77
N ASP A 102 -8.41 16.59 -6.54
CA ASP A 102 -7.49 17.54 -7.15
C ASP A 102 -6.09 17.50 -6.51
N THR A 103 -6.04 17.16 -5.22
CA THR A 103 -4.80 17.13 -4.44
C THR A 103 -4.74 15.90 -3.54
N PRO A 104 -3.52 15.39 -3.24
CA PRO A 104 -3.35 14.32 -2.24
C PRO A 104 -3.92 14.69 -0.87
N LYS A 105 -3.91 15.98 -0.51
CA LYS A 105 -4.45 16.47 0.75
C LYS A 105 -5.96 16.22 0.87
N GLN A 106 -6.74 16.40 -0.19
CA GLN A 106 -8.18 16.11 -0.16
C GLN A 106 -8.45 14.64 0.14
N TYR A 107 -7.68 13.73 -0.45
CA TYR A 107 -7.79 12.31 -0.12
C TYR A 107 -7.38 12.02 1.33
N GLN A 108 -6.32 12.65 1.81
CA GLN A 108 -5.91 12.52 3.22
C GLN A 108 -6.99 13.00 4.18
N GLU A 109 -7.62 14.14 3.91
CA GLU A 109 -8.73 14.66 4.72
C GLU A 109 -9.93 13.70 4.70
N TYR A 110 -10.25 13.12 3.54
CA TYR A 110 -11.28 12.09 3.44
C TYR A 110 -10.93 10.87 4.29
N CYS A 111 -9.69 10.38 4.21
CA CYS A 111 -9.22 9.25 5.02
C CYS A 111 -9.31 9.51 6.51
N MET A 112 -8.93 10.70 6.97
CA MET A 112 -8.80 11.00 8.40
C MET A 112 -10.10 11.51 9.03
N HIS A 113 -10.91 12.23 8.27
CA HIS A 113 -12.05 12.99 8.80
C HIS A 113 -13.36 12.78 8.02
N GLY A 114 -13.27 12.25 6.79
CA GLY A 114 -14.41 12.08 5.89
C GLY A 114 -15.02 10.67 5.87
N GLY A 115 -14.61 9.78 6.78
CA GLY A 115 -15.12 8.41 6.82
C GLY A 115 -14.38 7.42 5.89
N GLY A 116 -13.28 7.84 5.26
CA GLY A 116 -12.53 6.98 4.32
C GLY A 116 -11.93 5.76 4.98
N LYS A 117 -11.34 5.91 6.17
CA LYS A 117 -10.80 4.79 6.95
C LYS A 117 -11.87 3.77 7.32
N GLU A 118 -13.02 4.25 7.78
CA GLU A 118 -14.18 3.42 8.16
C GLU A 118 -14.77 2.71 6.93
N MET A 119 -14.81 3.38 5.79
CA MET A 119 -15.26 2.77 4.54
C MET A 119 -14.29 1.66 4.11
N LEU A 120 -12.99 1.90 4.17
CA LEU A 120 -11.99 0.91 3.86
C LEU A 120 -12.07 -0.31 4.80
N GLN A 121 -12.30 -0.08 6.11
CA GLN A 121 -12.52 -1.16 7.06
C GLN A 121 -13.72 -2.04 6.67
N LYS A 122 -14.85 -1.43 6.26
CA LYS A 122 -16.03 -2.17 5.80
C LYS A 122 -15.73 -3.04 4.58
N ILE A 123 -14.90 -2.57 3.66
CA ILE A 123 -14.49 -3.36 2.49
C ILE A 123 -13.65 -4.56 2.92
N TYR A 124 -12.69 -4.37 3.83
CA TYR A 124 -11.91 -5.48 4.38
C TYR A 124 -12.78 -6.47 5.15
N ASP A 125 -13.72 -5.99 5.97
CA ASP A 125 -14.63 -6.86 6.72
C ASP A 125 -15.56 -7.68 5.82
N LYS A 126 -15.90 -7.16 4.63
CA LYS A 126 -16.66 -7.89 3.62
C LYS A 126 -15.87 -9.06 3.03
N VAL A 127 -14.56 -8.86 2.74
CA VAL A 127 -13.74 -9.87 2.05
C VAL A 127 -12.98 -10.79 3.00
N LEU A 128 -12.63 -10.30 4.19
CA LEU A 128 -11.87 -11.01 5.24
C LEU A 128 -12.45 -10.65 6.63
N PRO A 129 -13.64 -11.14 6.98
CA PRO A 129 -14.38 -10.74 8.18
C PRO A 129 -13.55 -10.84 9.47
N GLY A 130 -13.32 -9.70 10.14
CA GLY A 130 -12.61 -9.62 11.42
C GLY A 130 -11.13 -10.02 11.38
N LYS A 131 -10.53 -10.11 10.20
CA LYS A 131 -9.12 -10.54 10.04
C LYS A 131 -8.15 -9.37 9.84
N ILE A 132 -8.63 -8.24 9.37
CA ILE A 132 -7.82 -7.08 9.04
C ILE A 132 -8.27 -5.88 9.86
N LEU A 133 -7.33 -5.20 10.48
CA LEU A 133 -7.54 -3.90 11.10
C LEU A 133 -6.90 -2.82 10.23
N VAL A 134 -7.69 -1.88 9.74
CA VAL A 134 -7.19 -0.72 9.00
C VAL A 134 -6.62 0.30 9.98
N LEU A 135 -5.30 0.43 10.02
CA LEU A 135 -4.63 1.41 10.88
C LEU A 135 -4.79 2.84 10.34
N GLY A 136 -4.79 2.98 9.01
CA GLY A 136 -4.97 4.25 8.35
C GLY A 136 -5.03 4.09 6.84
N CYS A 137 -5.39 5.15 6.15
CA CYS A 137 -5.20 5.28 4.72
C CYS A 137 -4.51 6.62 4.42
N GLY A 138 -3.78 6.69 3.33
CA GLY A 138 -3.03 7.87 2.97
C GLY A 138 -2.76 7.93 1.47
N PRO A 139 -2.56 9.14 0.95
CA PRO A 139 -2.25 9.33 -0.46
C PRO A 139 -0.80 9.00 -0.75
N TYR A 140 -0.55 8.58 -1.96
CA TYR A 140 0.73 8.81 -2.64
C TYR A 140 0.58 10.02 -3.60
N GLY A 141 1.69 10.46 -4.20
CA GLY A 141 1.69 11.64 -5.07
C GLY A 141 0.81 11.46 -6.31
N LYS A 142 0.53 12.56 -7.00
CA LYS A 142 -0.16 12.50 -8.30
C LYS A 142 0.67 11.65 -9.25
N GLU A 143 0.04 10.70 -9.90
CA GLU A 143 0.66 9.91 -10.93
C GLU A 143 0.80 10.72 -12.22
N ALA A 144 1.92 10.53 -12.90
CA ALA A 144 2.21 11.13 -14.20
C ALA A 144 2.26 10.02 -15.26
N LEU A 145 1.88 10.38 -16.48
CA LEU A 145 2.09 9.53 -17.63
C LEU A 145 3.53 9.73 -18.13
N VAL A 146 4.30 8.64 -18.17
CA VAL A 146 5.64 8.61 -18.78
C VAL A 146 5.58 7.62 -19.94
N SER A 147 6.07 7.99 -21.11
CA SER A 147 5.98 7.17 -22.31
C SER A 147 7.24 7.29 -23.17
N LYS A 148 7.60 6.18 -23.85
CA LYS A 148 8.63 6.16 -24.89
C LYS A 148 8.12 6.70 -26.25
N VAL A 149 6.81 6.81 -26.39
CA VAL A 149 6.16 7.34 -27.59
C VAL A 149 5.53 8.70 -27.30
N PRO A 150 5.50 9.64 -28.27
CA PRO A 150 4.86 10.92 -28.05
C PRO A 150 3.36 10.77 -27.79
N ILE A 151 2.85 11.31 -26.68
CA ILE A 151 1.43 11.39 -26.35
C ILE A 151 1.11 12.84 -26.07
N LYS A 152 0.32 13.45 -26.94
CA LYS A 152 -0.13 14.86 -26.86
C LYS A 152 -1.59 14.99 -26.45
N GLY A 153 -2.36 13.92 -26.58
CA GLY A 153 -3.77 13.90 -26.24
C GLY A 153 -4.35 12.50 -26.23
N VAL A 154 -5.63 12.41 -25.88
CA VAL A 154 -6.33 11.11 -25.72
C VAL A 154 -6.31 10.26 -26.99
N ALA A 155 -6.36 10.90 -28.17
CA ALA A 155 -6.33 10.18 -29.45
C ALA A 155 -5.03 9.39 -29.67
N ASP A 156 -3.92 9.85 -29.10
CA ASP A 156 -2.61 9.21 -29.23
C ASP A 156 -2.48 7.95 -28.37
N LEU A 157 -3.44 7.72 -27.47
CA LEU A 157 -3.46 6.51 -26.63
C LEU A 157 -3.89 5.26 -27.40
N LYS A 158 -4.43 5.40 -28.62
CA LYS A 158 -4.90 4.26 -29.41
C LYS A 158 -3.78 3.28 -29.72
N GLY A 159 -3.94 2.04 -29.23
CA GLY A 159 -2.98 0.96 -29.42
C GLY A 159 -1.73 1.01 -28.52
N VAL A 160 -1.58 2.07 -27.69
CA VAL A 160 -0.46 2.17 -26.73
C VAL A 160 -0.61 1.10 -25.67
N LYS A 161 0.46 0.35 -25.42
CA LYS A 161 0.55 -0.62 -24.33
C LYS A 161 0.89 0.14 -23.06
N ILE A 162 -0.08 0.33 -22.19
CA ILE A 162 0.08 1.14 -20.99
C ILE A 162 0.07 0.29 -19.73
N ARG A 163 0.98 0.57 -18.80
CA ARG A 163 0.84 0.04 -17.45
C ARG A 163 -0.22 0.83 -16.70
N SER A 164 -1.14 0.14 -16.07
CA SER A 164 -2.07 0.77 -15.14
C SER A 164 -2.33 -0.16 -13.95
N PRO A 165 -2.83 0.36 -12.81
CA PRO A 165 -3.49 -0.47 -11.81
C PRO A 165 -4.68 -1.21 -12.41
N GLU A 166 -5.14 -2.27 -11.72
CA GLU A 166 -6.38 -2.97 -12.07
C GLU A 166 -7.62 -2.11 -11.80
N GLY A 167 -8.74 -2.55 -12.37
CA GLY A 167 -10.04 -1.94 -12.12
C GLY A 167 -10.25 -0.65 -12.92
N LEU A 168 -10.71 0.40 -12.23
CA LEU A 168 -11.19 1.62 -12.85
C LEU A 168 -10.17 2.32 -13.75
N ALA A 169 -8.91 2.39 -13.32
CA ALA A 169 -7.84 3.01 -14.10
C ALA A 169 -7.60 2.28 -15.43
N ALA A 170 -7.54 0.95 -15.40
CA ALA A 170 -7.41 0.15 -16.62
C ALA A 170 -8.61 0.33 -17.55
N ASP A 171 -9.82 0.46 -17.03
CA ASP A 171 -11.02 0.66 -17.82
C ASP A 171 -11.04 2.02 -18.51
N VAL A 172 -10.59 3.08 -17.85
CA VAL A 172 -10.46 4.41 -18.43
C VAL A 172 -9.50 4.37 -19.62
N PHE A 173 -8.30 3.79 -19.45
CA PHE A 173 -7.33 3.67 -20.54
C PHE A 173 -7.83 2.79 -21.70
N ARG A 174 -8.52 1.70 -21.40
CA ARG A 174 -9.12 0.83 -22.41
C ARG A 174 -10.17 1.56 -23.24
N ARG A 175 -11.02 2.38 -22.59
CA ARG A 175 -12.02 3.22 -23.28
C ARG A 175 -11.38 4.32 -24.12
N ALA A 176 -10.20 4.78 -23.75
CA ALA A 176 -9.39 5.70 -24.55
C ALA A 176 -8.67 5.02 -25.73
N GLY A 177 -8.80 3.70 -25.87
CA GLY A 177 -8.21 2.93 -26.98
C GLY A 177 -6.83 2.35 -26.69
N ALA A 178 -6.29 2.52 -25.49
CA ALA A 178 -5.03 1.90 -25.08
C ALA A 178 -5.21 0.41 -24.75
N SER A 179 -4.08 -0.29 -24.64
CA SER A 179 -3.98 -1.68 -24.19
C SER A 179 -3.39 -1.74 -22.79
N PRO A 180 -4.19 -1.62 -21.73
CA PRO A 180 -3.68 -1.60 -20.36
C PRO A 180 -3.24 -2.98 -19.90
N SER A 181 -2.11 -3.02 -19.18
CA SER A 181 -1.58 -4.19 -18.49
C SER A 181 -1.40 -3.87 -17.01
N SER A 182 -1.96 -4.73 -16.16
CA SER A 182 -1.86 -4.57 -14.71
C SER A 182 -0.54 -5.14 -14.19
N ILE A 183 0.48 -4.29 -14.21
CA ILE A 183 1.84 -4.63 -13.80
C ILE A 183 2.14 -3.92 -12.48
N PRO A 184 2.71 -4.60 -11.46
CA PRO A 184 3.15 -3.97 -10.24
C PRO A 184 4.11 -2.81 -10.50
N PHE A 185 4.03 -1.75 -9.70
CA PHE A 185 4.92 -0.59 -9.86
C PHE A 185 6.39 -0.99 -9.83
N SER A 186 6.75 -1.94 -8.99
CA SER A 186 8.13 -2.47 -8.89
C SER A 186 8.67 -3.12 -10.18
N GLU A 187 7.80 -3.43 -11.15
CA GLU A 187 8.17 -4.07 -12.42
C GLU A 187 8.11 -3.12 -13.63
N VAL A 188 7.68 -1.87 -13.41
CA VAL A 188 7.47 -0.90 -14.52
C VAL A 188 8.75 -0.65 -15.31
N TYR A 189 9.87 -0.42 -14.64
CA TYR A 189 11.16 -0.15 -15.30
C TYR A 189 11.54 -1.30 -16.27
N THR A 190 11.53 -2.52 -15.76
CA THR A 190 11.86 -3.70 -16.57
C THR A 190 10.87 -3.94 -17.71
N SER A 191 9.59 -3.61 -17.48
CA SER A 191 8.54 -3.74 -18.49
C SER A 191 8.70 -2.73 -19.62
N LEU A 192 9.09 -1.49 -19.30
CA LEU A 192 9.44 -0.46 -20.29
C LEU A 192 10.69 -0.87 -21.07
N GLU A 193 11.75 -1.34 -20.40
CA GLU A 193 12.99 -1.80 -21.04
C GLU A 193 12.72 -2.91 -22.06
N LYS A 194 11.90 -3.89 -21.69
CA LYS A 194 11.56 -5.05 -22.52
C LYS A 194 10.47 -4.76 -23.57
N GLY A 195 9.91 -3.57 -23.65
CA GLY A 195 8.84 -3.22 -24.58
C GLY A 195 7.51 -3.93 -24.28
N ILE A 196 7.29 -4.39 -23.05
CA ILE A 196 6.00 -4.94 -22.60
C ILE A 196 4.98 -3.80 -22.51
N VAL A 197 5.43 -2.62 -22.12
CA VAL A 197 4.68 -1.37 -22.15
C VAL A 197 5.48 -0.27 -22.83
N ASP A 198 4.79 0.75 -23.33
CA ASP A 198 5.32 1.88 -24.10
C ASP A 198 5.43 3.13 -23.21
#